data_a1e19626617d1956667133e75f9fc4ce
#
_entry.id   a1e19626617d1956667133e75f9fc4ce
#
_cell.length_a   1.000
_cell.length_b   1.000
_cell.length_c   1.000
_cell.angle_alpha   90.00
_cell.angle_beta   90.00
_cell.angle_gamma   90.00
#
_symmetry.space_group_name_H-M   'P 1'
#
loop_
_entity.id
_entity.type
_entity.pdbx_description
1 polymer ?
#
loop_
_entity_poly.entity_id
_entity_poly.type
_entity_poly.pdbx_seq_one_letter_code
_entity_poly.pdbx_strand_id
1 'polypeptide(L)'
;MPDPATYGDPLTALLTRVRHCELCAGHLPLGARPVLQMDSRARILIAAQAPGRKVHETGIPFNDASGDRLRAWLGISREVFYDARQVALVPMGFCYPGTGTSGDLPPRPECARAWHGELLPHLRHLQLTLIIGQYARAYHLPAEVGTLTEVVHAWRKNWPSRIPLPHPSPRNNLWLKRNPWFEEELIPVLQARVAEVLAQDR
;
A
#
# COMPACT_ATOMS: atom_id res chain seq x y z
N MET A 1 33.88 22.48 11.15
CA MET A 1 32.45 22.14 10.95
C MET A 1 32.43 20.73 10.39
N PRO A 2 31.66 19.78 10.97
CA PRO A 2 31.57 18.45 10.39
C PRO A 2 30.90 18.54 9.01
N ASP A 3 31.38 17.74 8.08
CA ASP A 3 30.95 17.64 6.69
C ASP A 3 29.46 17.21 6.64
N PRO A 4 28.55 17.91 5.93
CA PRO A 4 27.15 17.53 5.81
C PRO A 4 26.94 16.16 5.12
N ALA A 5 27.95 15.57 4.51
CA ALA A 5 27.91 14.23 3.91
C ALA A 5 27.88 13.07 4.92
N THR A 6 28.06 13.33 6.23
CA THR A 6 28.13 12.28 7.26
C THR A 6 26.77 11.94 7.91
N TYR A 7 25.71 12.68 7.62
CA TYR A 7 24.36 12.31 8.05
C TYR A 7 23.68 11.51 6.93
N GLY A 8 23.62 10.18 7.11
CA GLY A 8 22.87 9.32 6.20
C GLY A 8 21.45 9.85 5.98
N ASP A 9 20.89 9.60 4.77
CA ASP A 9 19.54 10.04 4.40
C ASP A 9 18.54 9.78 5.54
N PRO A 10 17.82 10.81 6.05
CA PRO A 10 16.88 10.67 7.17
C PRO A 10 15.84 9.56 6.97
N LEU A 11 15.40 9.33 5.73
CA LEU A 11 14.50 8.24 5.40
C LEU A 11 15.17 6.87 5.62
N THR A 12 16.43 6.71 5.25
CA THR A 12 17.19 5.46 5.46
C THR A 12 17.29 5.11 6.95
N ALA A 13 17.59 6.09 7.80
CA ALA A 13 17.62 5.89 9.25
C ALA A 13 16.23 5.52 9.81
N LEU A 14 15.17 6.18 9.34
CA LEU A 14 13.79 5.88 9.72
C LEU A 14 13.38 4.46 9.29
N LEU A 15 13.65 4.07 8.04
CA LEU A 15 13.35 2.73 7.54
C LEU A 15 14.10 1.64 8.32
N THR A 16 15.31 1.92 8.78
CA THR A 16 16.06 1.02 9.65
C THR A 16 15.34 0.82 10.99
N ARG A 17 14.87 1.90 11.63
CA ARG A 17 14.05 1.83 12.87
C ARG A 17 12.76 1.02 12.64
N VAL A 18 12.07 1.27 11.54
CA VAL A 18 10.83 0.55 11.19
C VAL A 18 11.09 -0.94 11.03
N ARG A 19 12.17 -1.34 10.33
CA ARG A 19 12.51 -2.75 10.09
C ARG A 19 12.85 -3.52 11.36
N HIS A 20 13.29 -2.83 12.41
CA HIS A 20 13.57 -3.41 13.73
C HIS A 20 12.43 -3.19 14.74
N CYS A 21 11.24 -2.80 14.27
CA CYS A 21 10.10 -2.53 15.14
C CYS A 21 9.53 -3.82 15.74
N GLU A 22 9.39 -3.84 17.06
CA GLU A 22 8.80 -4.94 17.83
C GLU A 22 7.59 -4.51 18.68
N LEU A 23 7.03 -3.32 18.46
CA LEU A 23 5.97 -2.73 19.27
C LEU A 23 4.78 -3.65 19.53
N CYS A 24 4.44 -4.50 18.58
CA CYS A 24 3.32 -5.44 18.69
C CYS A 24 3.75 -6.92 18.59
N ALA A 25 5.02 -7.24 18.83
CA ALA A 25 5.56 -8.60 18.68
C ALA A 25 4.77 -9.65 19.50
N GLY A 26 4.37 -9.32 20.72
CA GLY A 26 3.57 -10.22 21.59
C GLY A 26 2.16 -10.53 21.06
N HIS A 27 1.70 -9.84 20.03
CA HIS A 27 0.39 -10.07 19.38
C HIS A 27 0.50 -10.71 17.99
N LEU A 28 1.71 -11.02 17.53
CA LEU A 28 1.98 -11.53 16.19
C LEU A 28 2.34 -13.02 16.26
N PRO A 29 1.53 -13.91 15.64
CA PRO A 29 1.69 -15.36 15.81
C PRO A 29 2.99 -15.91 15.24
N LEU A 30 3.61 -15.20 14.29
CA LEU A 30 4.90 -15.55 13.66
C LEU A 30 6.03 -14.57 14.03
N GLY A 31 5.82 -13.72 15.05
CA GLY A 31 6.76 -12.69 15.44
C GLY A 31 6.76 -11.44 14.55
N ALA A 32 7.54 -10.46 14.95
CA ALA A 32 7.69 -9.22 14.21
C ALA A 32 8.57 -9.41 12.96
N ARG A 33 8.06 -9.02 11.83
CA ARG A 33 8.78 -8.96 10.55
C ARG A 33 8.17 -7.85 9.69
N PRO A 34 8.57 -6.60 9.89
CA PRO A 34 8.06 -5.48 9.11
C PRO A 34 8.42 -5.58 7.64
N VAL A 35 7.42 -5.53 6.77
CA VAL A 35 7.55 -5.59 5.31
C VAL A 35 6.92 -4.34 4.71
N LEU A 36 7.75 -3.51 4.09
CA LEU A 36 7.37 -2.31 3.36
C LEU A 36 8.43 -2.01 2.31
N GLN A 37 8.08 -1.14 1.35
CA GLN A 37 8.99 -0.62 0.33
C GLN A 37 8.79 0.89 0.24
N MET A 38 9.85 1.67 0.28
CA MET A 38 9.77 3.12 0.20
C MET A 38 11.09 3.76 -0.22
N ASP A 39 10.98 4.79 -1.05
CA ASP A 39 12.05 5.72 -1.43
C ASP A 39 11.41 7.13 -1.54
N SER A 40 12.15 8.17 -1.21
CA SER A 40 11.66 9.55 -1.25
C SER A 40 11.25 10.03 -2.65
N ARG A 41 11.73 9.38 -3.69
CA ARG A 41 11.42 9.65 -5.10
C ARG A 41 10.12 9.02 -5.59
N ALA A 42 9.51 8.12 -4.79
CA ALA A 42 8.32 7.42 -5.21
C ALA A 42 7.17 8.38 -5.55
N ARG A 43 6.53 8.14 -6.68
CA ARG A 43 5.41 8.94 -7.20
C ARG A 43 4.06 8.26 -7.00
N ILE A 44 4.07 6.97 -6.77
CA ILE A 44 2.87 6.17 -6.48
C ILE A 44 3.02 5.59 -5.08
N LEU A 45 2.01 5.78 -4.24
CA LEU A 45 1.86 5.10 -2.95
C LEU A 45 0.78 4.04 -3.06
N ILE A 46 1.09 2.83 -2.63
CA ILE A 46 0.12 1.77 -2.42
C ILE A 46 -0.05 1.57 -0.92
N ALA A 47 -1.18 2.04 -0.39
CA ALA A 47 -1.61 1.85 0.98
C ALA A 47 -2.59 0.66 1.03
N ALA A 48 -2.23 -0.38 1.76
CA ALA A 48 -3.02 -1.61 1.87
C ALA A 48 -3.22 -2.03 3.33
N GLN A 49 -3.79 -3.22 3.57
CA GLN A 49 -4.10 -3.67 4.92
C GLN A 49 -2.83 -4.03 5.72
N ALA A 50 -2.23 -5.17 5.44
CA ALA A 50 -1.06 -5.72 6.11
C ALA A 50 -0.48 -6.87 5.27
N PRO A 51 0.77 -7.30 5.51
CA PRO A 51 1.33 -8.50 4.92
C PRO A 51 0.48 -9.74 5.20
N GLY A 52 0.22 -10.55 4.18
CA GLY A 52 -0.30 -11.90 4.35
C GLY A 52 0.81 -12.87 4.76
N ARG A 53 0.44 -14.12 5.09
CA ARG A 53 1.39 -15.16 5.53
C ARG A 53 2.55 -15.36 4.54
N LYS A 54 2.25 -15.50 3.23
CA LYS A 54 3.28 -15.68 2.20
C LYS A 54 4.24 -14.49 2.09
N VAL A 55 3.73 -13.27 2.27
CA VAL A 55 4.55 -12.05 2.32
C VAL A 55 5.45 -12.05 3.56
N HIS A 56 4.93 -12.47 4.72
CA HIS A 56 5.74 -12.66 5.92
C HIS A 56 6.87 -13.67 5.70
N GLU A 57 6.58 -14.81 5.08
CA GLU A 57 7.56 -15.88 4.81
C GLU A 57 8.67 -15.41 3.85
N THR A 58 8.34 -14.65 2.81
CA THR A 58 9.29 -14.22 1.78
C THR A 58 9.96 -12.89 2.06
N GLY A 59 9.35 -12.02 2.88
CA GLY A 59 9.79 -10.64 3.09
C GLY A 59 9.57 -9.72 1.89
N ILE A 60 8.86 -10.17 0.85
CA ILE A 60 8.60 -9.40 -0.37
C ILE A 60 7.12 -8.97 -0.38
N PRO A 61 6.81 -7.66 -0.35
CA PRO A 61 5.44 -7.19 -0.31
C PRO A 61 4.67 -7.60 -1.58
N PHE A 62 3.39 -8.00 -1.42
CA PHE A 62 2.55 -8.44 -2.54
C PHE A 62 3.15 -9.58 -3.39
N ASN A 63 3.96 -10.48 -2.79
CA ASN A 63 4.50 -11.65 -3.49
C ASN A 63 3.51 -12.84 -3.44
N ASP A 64 2.29 -12.60 -3.89
CA ASP A 64 1.18 -13.55 -3.88
C ASP A 64 0.19 -13.26 -5.02
N ALA A 65 -0.90 -14.03 -5.11
CA ALA A 65 -1.94 -13.85 -6.12
C ALA A 65 -2.63 -12.47 -6.06
N SER A 66 -2.67 -11.83 -4.87
CA SER A 66 -3.18 -10.46 -4.74
C SER A 66 -2.25 -9.47 -5.43
N GLY A 67 -0.95 -9.65 -5.30
CA GLY A 67 0.04 -8.83 -5.98
C GLY A 67 0.04 -9.01 -7.49
N ASP A 68 -0.15 -10.24 -7.98
CA ASP A 68 -0.28 -10.50 -9.42
C ASP A 68 -1.47 -9.73 -10.00
N ARG A 69 -2.62 -9.83 -9.35
CA ARG A 69 -3.83 -9.08 -9.75
C ARG A 69 -3.63 -7.58 -9.66
N LEU A 70 -3.00 -7.08 -8.59
CA LEU A 70 -2.76 -5.65 -8.42
C LEU A 70 -1.89 -5.10 -9.55
N ARG A 71 -0.80 -5.78 -9.91
CA ARG A 71 0.04 -5.39 -11.06
C ARG A 71 -0.73 -5.38 -12.37
N ALA A 72 -1.61 -6.36 -12.59
CA ALA A 72 -2.49 -6.40 -13.76
C ALA A 72 -3.45 -5.21 -13.78
N TRP A 73 -4.07 -4.85 -12.63
CA TRP A 73 -4.93 -3.66 -12.54
C TRP A 73 -4.17 -2.36 -12.80
N LEU A 74 -2.90 -2.28 -12.40
CA LEU A 74 -2.06 -1.10 -12.62
C LEU A 74 -1.45 -1.05 -14.04
N GLY A 75 -1.46 -2.14 -14.79
CA GLY A 75 -0.81 -2.24 -16.10
C GLY A 75 0.71 -2.10 -16.05
N ILE A 76 1.35 -2.50 -14.94
CA ILE A 76 2.81 -2.38 -14.75
C ILE A 76 3.49 -3.74 -14.57
N SER A 77 4.75 -3.81 -14.95
CA SER A 77 5.56 -4.99 -14.78
C SER A 77 5.97 -5.22 -13.32
N ARG A 78 6.50 -6.41 -13.03
CA ARG A 78 7.03 -6.75 -11.72
C ARG A 78 8.23 -5.86 -11.34
N GLU A 79 9.09 -5.54 -12.30
CA GLU A 79 10.27 -4.69 -12.12
C GLU A 79 9.87 -3.27 -11.72
N VAL A 80 8.90 -2.68 -12.40
CA VAL A 80 8.37 -1.35 -12.08
C VAL A 80 7.71 -1.36 -10.69
N PHE A 81 6.91 -2.39 -10.38
CA PHE A 81 6.21 -2.50 -9.09
C PHE A 81 7.18 -2.55 -7.91
N TYR A 82 8.33 -3.20 -8.07
CA TYR A 82 9.36 -3.32 -7.02
C TYR A 82 10.48 -2.28 -7.11
N ASP A 83 10.43 -1.35 -8.04
CA ASP A 83 11.31 -0.18 -8.01
C ASP A 83 10.78 0.84 -6.98
N ALA A 84 11.40 0.87 -5.81
CA ALA A 84 11.01 1.75 -4.71
C ALA A 84 11.04 3.24 -5.10
N ARG A 85 11.82 3.63 -6.11
CA ARG A 85 11.89 5.00 -6.64
C ARG A 85 10.63 5.40 -7.37
N GLN A 86 9.84 4.44 -7.83
CA GLN A 86 8.59 4.65 -8.56
C GLN A 86 7.37 4.37 -7.69
N VAL A 87 7.40 3.25 -6.94
CA VAL A 87 6.27 2.75 -6.17
C VAL A 87 6.65 2.52 -4.71
N ALA A 88 6.01 3.24 -3.81
CA ALA A 88 6.06 2.98 -2.38
C ALA A 88 4.94 2.01 -1.98
N LEU A 89 5.26 0.99 -1.19
CA LEU A 89 4.34 0.00 -0.63
C LEU A 89 4.35 0.18 0.89
N VAL A 90 3.37 0.93 1.42
CA VAL A 90 3.28 1.27 2.85
C VAL A 90 1.92 0.83 3.38
N PRO A 91 1.76 -0.44 3.78
CA PRO A 91 0.50 -0.95 4.32
C PRO A 91 0.20 -0.37 5.70
N MET A 92 -1.06 -0.45 6.15
CA MET A 92 -1.50 0.06 7.47
C MET A 92 -0.83 -0.68 8.64
N GLY A 93 -0.50 -1.96 8.47
CA GLY A 93 0.35 -2.74 9.36
C GLY A 93 1.52 -3.33 8.59
N PHE A 94 2.72 -3.31 9.14
CA PHE A 94 3.92 -3.79 8.46
C PHE A 94 4.21 -5.28 8.69
N CYS A 95 3.56 -5.89 9.69
CA CYS A 95 3.73 -7.30 10.03
C CYS A 95 2.46 -8.10 9.76
N TYR A 96 2.63 -9.40 9.53
CA TYR A 96 1.52 -10.34 9.41
C TYR A 96 0.76 -10.46 10.73
N PRO A 97 -0.54 -10.08 10.78
CA PRO A 97 -1.29 -10.04 12.04
C PRO A 97 -1.85 -11.40 12.47
N GLY A 98 -1.76 -12.41 11.62
CA GLY A 98 -2.39 -13.71 11.82
C GLY A 98 -3.62 -13.93 10.95
N THR A 99 -4.13 -15.18 10.94
CA THR A 99 -5.35 -15.59 10.25
C THR A 99 -6.48 -15.81 11.24
N GLY A 100 -7.64 -15.22 10.95
CA GLY A 100 -8.91 -15.49 11.64
C GLY A 100 -9.83 -16.42 10.85
N THR A 101 -11.07 -16.56 11.28
CA THR A 101 -12.08 -17.44 10.66
C THR A 101 -12.44 -17.02 9.23
N SER A 102 -12.39 -15.71 8.91
CA SER A 102 -12.80 -15.16 7.62
C SER A 102 -11.65 -14.60 6.79
N GLY A 103 -10.40 -14.85 7.17
CA GLY A 103 -9.21 -14.35 6.49
C GLY A 103 -8.17 -13.77 7.45
N ASP A 104 -7.23 -13.01 6.93
CA ASP A 104 -6.23 -12.38 7.76
C ASP A 104 -6.86 -11.38 8.73
N LEU A 105 -6.33 -11.35 9.94
CA LEU A 105 -6.75 -10.42 10.99
C LEU A 105 -6.53 -8.96 10.58
N PRO A 106 -7.19 -8.00 11.23
CA PRO A 106 -6.92 -6.58 11.05
C PRO A 106 -5.45 -6.22 11.25
N PRO A 107 -4.94 -5.19 10.56
CA PRO A 107 -3.62 -4.65 10.86
C PRO A 107 -3.57 -4.16 12.30
N ARG A 108 -2.43 -4.31 12.95
CA ARG A 108 -2.24 -3.78 14.29
C ARG A 108 -2.32 -2.24 14.28
N PRO A 109 -3.23 -1.64 15.06
CA PRO A 109 -3.44 -0.19 15.03
C PRO A 109 -2.23 0.62 15.52
N GLU A 110 -1.38 0.00 16.35
CA GLU A 110 -0.14 0.60 16.86
C GLU A 110 0.80 0.97 15.73
N CYS A 111 0.81 0.16 14.65
CA CYS A 111 1.76 0.30 13.55
C CYS A 111 1.57 1.65 12.81
N ALA A 112 0.35 1.94 12.35
CA ALA A 112 0.07 3.20 11.65
C ALA A 112 0.28 4.42 12.56
N ARG A 113 -0.11 4.32 13.83
CA ARG A 113 0.07 5.41 14.81
C ARG A 113 1.54 5.75 15.05
N ALA A 114 2.39 4.73 15.13
CA ALA A 114 3.82 4.93 15.40
C ALA A 114 4.60 5.44 14.18
N TRP A 115 4.25 5.00 12.95
CA TRP A 115 5.15 5.14 11.82
C TRP A 115 4.64 5.98 10.65
N HIS A 116 3.33 5.99 10.36
CA HIS A 116 2.83 6.65 9.16
C HIS A 116 3.05 8.16 9.19
N GLY A 117 2.90 8.79 10.36
CA GLY A 117 3.15 10.22 10.55
C GLY A 117 4.61 10.62 10.28
N GLU A 118 5.57 9.72 10.53
CA GLU A 118 6.98 9.96 10.23
C GLU A 118 7.32 9.59 8.77
N LEU A 119 6.78 8.49 8.23
CA LEU A 119 7.12 7.97 6.90
C LEU A 119 6.53 8.80 5.75
N LEU A 120 5.22 9.07 5.78
CA LEU A 120 4.51 9.65 4.64
C LEU A 120 5.03 11.04 4.23
N PRO A 121 5.50 11.92 5.12
CA PRO A 121 6.09 13.21 4.73
C PRO A 121 7.35 13.11 3.89
N HIS A 122 8.02 11.95 3.86
CA HIS A 122 9.17 11.73 2.99
C HIS A 122 8.81 11.50 1.51
N LEU A 123 7.54 11.16 1.20
CA LEU A 123 7.06 10.98 -0.18
C LEU A 123 6.77 12.33 -0.85
N ARG A 124 7.80 13.12 -1.10
CA ARG A 124 7.69 14.51 -1.59
C ARG A 124 7.27 14.61 -3.06
N HIS A 125 7.43 13.53 -3.82
CA HIS A 125 7.10 13.46 -5.25
C HIS A 125 5.80 12.69 -5.52
N LEU A 126 5.03 12.39 -4.47
CA LEU A 126 3.81 11.60 -4.55
C LEU A 126 2.74 12.28 -5.42
N GLN A 127 2.27 11.59 -6.44
CA GLN A 127 1.24 12.06 -7.37
C GLN A 127 -0.03 11.20 -7.36
N LEU A 128 0.09 9.94 -6.92
CA LEU A 128 -1.02 9.00 -6.89
C LEU A 128 -0.95 8.13 -5.65
N THR A 129 -2.04 8.08 -4.90
CA THR A 129 -2.23 7.14 -3.78
C THR A 129 -3.31 6.13 -4.11
N LEU A 130 -2.95 4.86 -4.12
CA LEU A 130 -3.88 3.74 -4.25
C LEU A 130 -4.25 3.24 -2.85
N ILE A 131 -5.53 3.32 -2.52
CA ILE A 131 -6.06 3.09 -1.18
C ILE A 131 -6.84 1.78 -1.19
N ILE A 132 -6.21 0.69 -0.73
CA ILE A 132 -6.69 -0.68 -0.91
C ILE A 132 -7.36 -1.19 0.38
N GLY A 133 -8.67 -1.41 0.29
CA GLY A 133 -9.46 -2.00 1.37
C GLY A 133 -9.84 -1.01 2.47
N GLN A 134 -10.63 -1.51 3.44
CA GLN A 134 -11.30 -0.68 4.43
C GLN A 134 -10.35 0.02 5.42
N TYR A 135 -9.23 -0.61 5.79
CA TYR A 135 -8.31 -0.03 6.77
C TYR A 135 -7.50 1.14 6.19
N ALA A 136 -7.00 0.98 4.97
CA ALA A 136 -6.32 2.07 4.25
C ALA A 136 -7.32 3.20 3.94
N ARG A 137 -8.55 2.88 3.54
CA ARG A 137 -9.60 3.87 3.32
C ARG A 137 -9.90 4.68 4.60
N ALA A 138 -10.04 4.04 5.75
CA ALA A 138 -10.31 4.73 7.02
C ALA A 138 -9.20 5.73 7.41
N TYR A 139 -7.96 5.45 7.04
CA TYR A 139 -6.81 6.33 7.33
C TYR A 139 -6.65 7.44 6.28
N HIS A 140 -6.66 7.09 4.99
CA HIS A 140 -6.35 8.02 3.90
C HIS A 140 -7.54 8.82 3.37
N LEU A 141 -8.78 8.36 3.64
CA LEU A 141 -10.04 9.01 3.24
C LEU A 141 -11.02 9.06 4.43
N PRO A 142 -10.65 9.67 5.57
CA PRO A 142 -11.47 9.65 6.78
C PRO A 142 -12.83 10.37 6.61
N ALA A 143 -12.94 11.30 5.69
CA ALA A 143 -14.18 12.02 5.39
C ALA A 143 -15.16 11.23 4.50
N GLU A 144 -14.70 10.17 3.84
CA GLU A 144 -15.58 9.35 3.00
C GLU A 144 -16.45 8.42 3.86
N VAL A 145 -17.74 8.60 3.79
CA VAL A 145 -18.75 7.81 4.53
C VAL A 145 -19.33 6.72 3.62
N GLY A 146 -19.77 5.62 4.21
CA GLY A 146 -20.38 4.50 3.49
C GLY A 146 -19.52 3.23 3.44
N THR A 147 -20.02 2.25 2.73
CA THR A 147 -19.32 0.98 2.49
C THR A 147 -18.11 1.16 1.57
N LEU A 148 -17.17 0.22 1.61
CA LEU A 148 -16.03 0.26 0.68
C LEU A 148 -16.49 0.27 -0.78
N THR A 149 -17.55 -0.48 -1.12
CA THR A 149 -18.11 -0.53 -2.48
C THR A 149 -18.61 0.85 -2.94
N GLU A 150 -19.34 1.56 -2.09
CA GLU A 150 -19.83 2.92 -2.40
C GLU A 150 -18.68 3.90 -2.59
N VAL A 151 -17.66 3.85 -1.72
CA VAL A 151 -16.49 4.72 -1.84
C VAL A 151 -15.67 4.39 -3.10
N VAL A 152 -15.51 3.12 -3.44
CA VAL A 152 -14.85 2.71 -4.70
C VAL A 152 -15.68 3.16 -5.91
N HIS A 153 -16.99 3.02 -5.88
CA HIS A 153 -17.86 3.49 -6.97
C HIS A 153 -17.78 5.02 -7.17
N ALA A 154 -17.61 5.75 -6.08
CA ALA A 154 -17.46 7.21 -6.10
C ALA A 154 -16.00 7.69 -6.31
N TRP A 155 -15.11 6.86 -6.86
CA TRP A 155 -13.67 7.13 -7.01
C TRP A 155 -13.34 8.48 -7.66
N ARG A 156 -14.21 8.98 -8.54
CA ARG A 156 -14.02 10.27 -9.22
C ARG A 156 -13.95 11.47 -8.28
N LYS A 157 -14.49 11.38 -7.06
CA LYS A 157 -14.41 12.44 -6.05
C LYS A 157 -12.97 12.74 -5.61
N ASN A 158 -12.11 11.73 -5.64
CA ASN A 158 -10.73 11.83 -5.16
C ASN A 158 -9.70 11.82 -6.31
N TRP A 159 -10.20 11.76 -7.56
CA TRP A 159 -9.39 11.81 -8.77
C TRP A 159 -8.69 13.17 -8.92
N PRO A 160 -7.45 13.26 -9.48
CA PRO A 160 -6.61 12.16 -9.97
C PRO A 160 -5.57 11.68 -8.95
N SER A 161 -5.58 12.18 -7.73
CA SER A 161 -4.50 11.96 -6.76
C SER A 161 -4.73 10.79 -5.81
N ARG A 162 -5.98 10.37 -5.61
CA ARG A 162 -6.33 9.28 -4.69
C ARG A 162 -7.39 8.39 -5.32
N ILE A 163 -7.15 7.07 -5.30
CA ILE A 163 -8.08 6.09 -5.88
C ILE A 163 -8.33 4.98 -4.86
N PRO A 164 -9.55 4.89 -4.32
CA PRO A 164 -9.94 3.76 -3.49
C PRO A 164 -10.14 2.51 -4.35
N LEU A 165 -9.65 1.37 -3.86
CA LEU A 165 -9.73 0.07 -4.55
C LEU A 165 -10.24 -1.01 -3.59
N PRO A 166 -10.96 -2.03 -4.10
CA PRO A 166 -11.20 -3.25 -3.34
C PRO A 166 -9.89 -3.98 -3.14
N HIS A 167 -9.82 -4.87 -2.15
CA HIS A 167 -8.62 -5.69 -1.99
C HIS A 167 -8.47 -6.67 -3.17
N PRO A 168 -7.30 -6.79 -3.81
CA PRO A 168 -7.09 -7.63 -5.00
C PRO A 168 -7.05 -9.14 -4.72
N SER A 169 -7.43 -9.56 -3.52
CA SER A 169 -7.48 -10.97 -3.14
C SER A 169 -8.44 -11.77 -4.00
N PRO A 170 -8.12 -13.04 -4.33
CA PRO A 170 -9.06 -13.97 -4.97
C PRO A 170 -10.39 -14.12 -4.22
N ARG A 171 -10.43 -13.85 -2.91
CA ARG A 171 -11.68 -13.83 -2.12
C ARG A 171 -12.70 -12.82 -2.61
N ASN A 172 -12.26 -11.76 -3.32
CA ASN A 172 -13.13 -10.74 -3.89
C ASN A 172 -13.63 -11.06 -5.32
N ASN A 173 -13.43 -12.29 -5.83
CA ASN A 173 -13.93 -12.67 -7.15
C ASN A 173 -15.44 -12.48 -7.30
N LEU A 174 -16.22 -12.78 -6.25
CA LEU A 174 -17.66 -12.57 -6.27
C LEU A 174 -18.03 -11.09 -6.30
N TRP A 175 -17.28 -10.26 -5.57
CA TRP A 175 -17.45 -8.81 -5.61
C TRP A 175 -17.18 -8.25 -7.03
N LEU A 176 -16.09 -8.66 -7.66
CA LEU A 176 -15.76 -8.26 -9.05
C LEU A 176 -16.87 -8.65 -10.02
N LYS A 177 -17.38 -9.88 -9.93
CA LYS A 177 -18.51 -10.33 -10.77
C LYS A 177 -19.79 -9.50 -10.58
N ARG A 178 -20.02 -8.97 -9.36
CA ARG A 178 -21.19 -8.14 -9.05
C ARG A 178 -20.98 -6.66 -9.40
N ASN A 179 -19.76 -6.26 -9.70
CA ASN A 179 -19.38 -4.87 -9.96
C ASN A 179 -18.54 -4.77 -11.24
N PRO A 180 -19.07 -5.17 -12.43
CA PRO A 180 -18.30 -5.19 -13.67
C PRO A 180 -17.77 -3.82 -14.07
N TRP A 181 -18.48 -2.73 -13.71
CA TRP A 181 -18.04 -1.35 -13.90
C TRP A 181 -16.61 -1.09 -13.36
N PHE A 182 -16.18 -1.84 -12.35
CA PHE A 182 -14.84 -1.67 -11.79
C PHE A 182 -13.76 -1.99 -12.83
N GLU A 183 -13.88 -3.13 -13.51
CA GLU A 183 -12.92 -3.54 -14.55
C GLU A 183 -13.17 -2.82 -15.89
N GLU A 184 -14.41 -2.48 -16.20
CA GLU A 184 -14.78 -1.84 -17.47
C GLU A 184 -14.53 -0.33 -17.48
N GLU A 185 -14.74 0.38 -16.36
CA GLU A 185 -14.62 1.83 -16.31
C GLU A 185 -13.38 2.30 -15.52
N LEU A 186 -13.16 1.77 -14.28
CA LEU A 186 -12.11 2.29 -13.41
C LEU A 186 -10.74 1.81 -13.85
N ILE A 187 -10.57 0.52 -14.14
CA ILE A 187 -9.25 -0.04 -14.45
C ILE A 187 -8.58 0.62 -15.66
N PRO A 188 -9.23 0.86 -16.79
CA PRO A 188 -8.60 1.56 -17.92
C PRO A 188 -8.12 2.98 -17.56
N VAL A 189 -8.91 3.71 -16.78
CA VAL A 189 -8.57 5.07 -16.33
C VAL A 189 -7.40 5.02 -15.35
N LEU A 190 -7.39 4.06 -14.42
CA LEU A 190 -6.30 3.83 -13.49
C LEU A 190 -4.99 3.53 -14.22
N GLN A 191 -5.01 2.62 -15.20
CA GLN A 191 -3.82 2.27 -16.00
C GLN A 191 -3.27 3.49 -16.75
N ALA A 192 -4.14 4.28 -17.37
CA ALA A 192 -3.73 5.51 -18.04
C ALA A 192 -3.06 6.50 -17.07
N ARG A 193 -3.63 6.68 -15.86
CA ARG A 193 -3.06 7.56 -14.83
C ARG A 193 -1.72 7.04 -14.31
N VAL A 194 -1.60 5.74 -14.07
CA VAL A 194 -0.33 5.11 -13.65
C VAL A 194 0.74 5.32 -14.72
N ALA A 195 0.42 5.09 -15.98
CA ALA A 195 1.35 5.31 -17.09
C ALA A 195 1.78 6.78 -17.19
N GLU A 196 0.86 7.73 -17.05
CA GLU A 196 1.15 9.18 -17.02
C GLU A 196 2.11 9.54 -15.88
N VAL A 197 1.84 9.09 -14.64
CA VAL A 197 2.68 9.35 -13.47
C VAL A 197 4.09 8.79 -13.64
N LEU A 198 4.22 7.60 -14.24
CA LEU A 198 5.50 6.93 -14.45
C LEU A 198 6.30 7.49 -15.64
N ALA A 199 5.65 8.17 -16.58
CA ALA A 199 6.30 8.73 -17.78
C ALA A 199 7.04 10.07 -17.52
N GLN A 200 6.77 10.76 -16.42
CA GLN A 200 7.25 12.14 -16.18
C GLN A 200 8.77 12.29 -15.93
N ASP A 201 9.54 11.22 -15.92
CA ASP A 201 11.00 11.22 -15.72
C ASP A 201 11.78 10.66 -16.93
N ARG A 202 11.26 10.80 -18.14
CA ARG A 202 12.02 10.49 -19.36
C ARG A 202 12.48 11.75 -20.07
#